data_c2f44c3633354c45a8647e271d186363
#
_entry.id   c2f44c3633354c45a8647e271d186363
#
_cell.length_a   1.000
_cell.length_b   1.000
_cell.length_c   1.000
_cell.angle_alpha   90.00
_cell.angle_beta   90.00
_cell.angle_gamma   90.00
#
_symmetry.space_group_name_H-M   'P 1'
#
loop_
_entity.id
_entity.type
_entity.pdbx_description
1 polymer ?
#
loop_
_entity_poly.entity_id
_entity_poly.type
_entity_poly.pdbx_seq_one_letter_code
_entity_poly.pdbx_strand_id
1 'polypeptide(L)'
;MKKYIIIALVSGSVLTSCGEYNKVLKSTDYEYKYEAAKSYFGKGQNTKAAAILEELITILKGTDKAEESLYMLGMTYYNQGDFITASHYFSTYYNTYPRGTYTEQARFYSGKALFLDTPEPRLDQSSTYNAIQQLQMFLEYF
;
A
#
# COMPACT_ATOMS: atom_id res chain seq x y z
N MET A 1 -26.41 35.86 3.51
CA MET A 1 -26.63 34.78 4.50
C MET A 1 -26.47 33.37 3.92
N LYS A 2 -27.00 33.04 2.73
CA LYS A 2 -26.87 31.69 2.15
C LYS A 2 -25.41 31.23 1.88
N LYS A 3 -24.49 32.14 1.53
CA LYS A 3 -23.07 31.81 1.26
C LYS A 3 -22.28 31.36 2.52
N TYR A 4 -22.61 31.90 3.69
CA TYR A 4 -21.95 31.55 4.95
C TYR A 4 -22.41 30.18 5.52
N ILE A 5 -23.65 29.79 5.21
CA ILE A 5 -24.21 28.49 5.62
C ILE A 5 -23.50 27.35 4.87
N ILE A 6 -23.15 27.54 3.58
CA ILE A 6 -22.44 26.56 2.78
C ILE A 6 -21.00 26.36 3.29
N ILE A 7 -20.32 27.45 3.69
CA ILE A 7 -18.97 27.39 4.26
C ILE A 7 -18.96 26.64 5.60
N ALA A 8 -19.95 26.85 6.44
CA ALA A 8 -20.09 26.20 7.73
C ALA A 8 -20.39 24.69 7.59
N LEU A 9 -21.11 24.24 6.56
CA LEU A 9 -21.40 22.85 6.28
C LEU A 9 -20.17 22.09 5.75
N VAL A 10 -19.30 22.74 4.98
CA VAL A 10 -18.07 22.13 4.46
C VAL A 10 -17.01 21.98 5.56
N SER A 11 -16.92 22.94 6.50
CA SER A 11 -15.95 22.86 7.60
C SER A 11 -16.31 21.80 8.67
N GLY A 12 -17.59 21.47 8.83
CA GLY A 12 -18.04 20.45 9.78
C GLY A 12 -17.67 19.02 9.40
N SER A 13 -17.56 18.71 8.10
CA SER A 13 -17.28 17.36 7.62
C SER A 13 -15.80 16.95 7.73
N VAL A 14 -14.88 17.89 7.84
CA VAL A 14 -13.43 17.62 7.95
C VAL A 14 -13.02 17.22 9.37
N LEU A 15 -13.71 17.72 10.39
CA LEU A 15 -13.39 17.48 11.80
C LEU A 15 -13.80 16.08 12.27
N THR A 16 -14.85 15.49 11.71
CA THR A 16 -15.31 14.15 12.07
C THR A 16 -14.39 13.05 11.55
N SER A 17 -13.75 13.23 10.38
CA SER A 17 -12.85 12.25 9.78
C SER A 17 -11.56 12.01 10.58
N CYS A 18 -11.02 13.04 11.24
CA CYS A 18 -9.81 12.88 12.09
C CYS A 18 -10.09 12.09 13.37
N GLY A 19 -11.27 12.24 13.96
CA GLY A 19 -11.66 11.52 15.18
C GLY A 19 -11.80 10.02 14.96
N GLU A 20 -12.39 9.62 13.84
CA GLU A 20 -12.58 8.21 13.48
C GLU A 20 -11.25 7.50 13.22
N TYR A 21 -10.35 8.13 12.46
CA TYR A 21 -9.02 7.57 12.19
C TYR A 21 -8.19 7.36 13.47
N ASN A 22 -8.19 8.34 14.37
CA ASN A 22 -7.50 8.22 15.66
C ASN A 22 -8.09 7.09 16.53
N LYS A 23 -9.40 6.84 16.44
CA LYS A 23 -10.05 5.71 17.11
C LYS A 23 -9.54 4.37 16.54
N VAL A 24 -9.41 4.25 15.22
CA VAL A 24 -8.83 3.07 14.59
C VAL A 24 -7.39 2.84 15.05
N LEU A 25 -6.54 3.85 15.02
CA LEU A 25 -5.12 3.71 15.42
C LEU A 25 -4.96 3.23 16.87
N LYS A 26 -5.82 3.70 17.78
CA LYS A 26 -5.78 3.34 19.21
C LYS A 26 -6.49 2.02 19.53
N SER A 27 -7.20 1.43 18.59
CA SER A 27 -7.93 0.19 18.81
C SER A 27 -6.96 -0.97 19.02
N THR A 28 -7.33 -1.90 19.90
CA THR A 28 -6.68 -3.22 20.05
C THR A 28 -7.45 -4.32 19.32
N ASP A 29 -8.55 -3.98 18.66
CA ASP A 29 -9.32 -4.87 17.82
C ASP A 29 -8.70 -4.89 16.41
N TYR A 30 -7.94 -5.94 16.13
CA TYR A 30 -7.22 -6.10 14.84
C TYR A 30 -8.16 -6.42 13.68
N GLU A 31 -9.31 -7.01 13.94
CA GLU A 31 -10.36 -7.17 12.93
C GLU A 31 -10.91 -5.83 12.47
N TYR A 32 -11.24 -4.98 13.42
CA TYR A 32 -11.70 -3.61 13.15
C TYR A 32 -10.62 -2.80 12.41
N LYS A 33 -9.34 -2.92 12.81
CA LYS A 33 -8.23 -2.27 12.10
C LYS A 33 -8.09 -2.76 10.67
N TYR A 34 -8.21 -4.07 10.44
CA TYR A 34 -8.11 -4.66 9.12
C TYR A 34 -9.21 -4.16 8.18
N GLU A 35 -10.47 -4.17 8.61
CA GLU A 35 -11.58 -3.65 7.82
C GLU A 35 -11.46 -2.14 7.57
N ALA A 36 -10.99 -1.38 8.55
CA ALA A 36 -10.71 0.03 8.39
C ALA A 36 -9.58 0.29 7.35
N ALA A 37 -8.50 -0.49 7.38
CA ALA A 37 -7.41 -0.40 6.40
C ALA A 37 -7.91 -0.67 4.98
N LYS A 38 -8.74 -1.71 4.78
CA LYS A 38 -9.40 -2.00 3.49
C LYS A 38 -10.27 -0.84 3.02
N SER A 39 -11.06 -0.28 3.94
CA SER A 39 -11.90 0.88 3.62
C SER A 39 -11.08 2.11 3.22
N TYR A 40 -10.00 2.42 3.94
CA TYR A 40 -9.13 3.54 3.58
C TYR A 40 -8.41 3.30 2.25
N PHE A 41 -7.93 2.09 2.02
CA PHE A 41 -7.31 1.71 0.74
C PHE A 41 -8.29 1.86 -0.42
N GLY A 42 -9.52 1.31 -0.31
CA GLY A 42 -10.56 1.41 -1.33
C GLY A 42 -11.01 2.85 -1.63
N LYS A 43 -10.85 3.77 -0.66
CA LYS A 43 -11.13 5.21 -0.82
C LYS A 43 -9.92 6.01 -1.34
N GLY A 44 -8.79 5.36 -1.64
CA GLY A 44 -7.55 6.03 -2.06
C GLY A 44 -6.87 6.84 -0.94
N GLN A 45 -7.27 6.66 0.33
CA GLN A 45 -6.65 7.31 1.48
C GLN A 45 -5.37 6.57 1.90
N ASN A 46 -4.42 6.50 0.96
CA ASN A 46 -3.26 5.63 1.02
C ASN A 46 -2.41 5.84 2.29
N THR A 47 -2.17 7.08 2.70
CA THR A 47 -1.38 7.38 3.91
C THR A 47 -2.01 6.78 5.18
N LYS A 48 -3.34 6.84 5.29
CA LYS A 48 -4.05 6.24 6.43
C LYS A 48 -4.04 4.72 6.38
N ALA A 49 -4.20 4.16 5.17
CA ALA A 49 -4.13 2.72 4.96
C ALA A 49 -2.74 2.18 5.31
N ALA A 50 -1.66 2.82 4.81
CA ALA A 50 -0.29 2.40 5.08
C ALA A 50 0.00 2.29 6.58
N ALA A 51 -0.29 3.33 7.36
CA ALA A 51 -0.01 3.36 8.79
C ALA A 51 -0.70 2.22 9.57
N ILE A 52 -1.90 1.80 9.15
CA ILE A 52 -2.59 0.67 9.78
C ILE A 52 -2.03 -0.67 9.28
N LEU A 53 -1.76 -0.77 7.97
CA LEU A 53 -1.26 -2.00 7.36
C LEU A 53 0.14 -2.37 7.85
N GLU A 54 1.03 -1.40 8.10
CA GLU A 54 2.36 -1.63 8.67
C GLU A 54 2.31 -2.31 10.05
N GLU A 55 1.36 -1.92 10.87
CA GLU A 55 1.10 -2.61 12.14
C GLU A 55 0.56 -4.02 11.91
N LEU A 56 -0.44 -4.16 11.02
CA LEU A 56 -1.16 -5.41 10.79
C LEU A 56 -0.28 -6.52 10.21
N ILE A 57 0.62 -6.23 9.27
CA ILE A 57 1.52 -7.24 8.68
C ILE A 57 2.41 -7.92 9.71
N THR A 58 2.68 -7.25 10.83
CA THR A 58 3.48 -7.79 11.94
C THR A 58 2.63 -8.63 12.86
N ILE A 59 1.45 -8.13 13.23
CA ILE A 59 0.58 -8.73 14.25
C ILE A 59 -0.19 -9.94 13.71
N LEU A 60 -0.66 -9.85 12.45
CA LEU A 60 -1.45 -10.91 11.81
C LEU A 60 -0.58 -11.99 11.15
N LYS A 61 0.73 -12.00 11.38
CA LYS A 61 1.66 -12.93 10.76
C LYS A 61 1.18 -14.39 10.92
N GLY A 62 1.14 -15.11 9.77
CA GLY A 62 0.66 -16.48 9.72
C GLY A 62 -0.84 -16.65 9.50
N THR A 63 -1.58 -15.58 9.28
CA THR A 63 -2.99 -15.60 8.89
C THR A 63 -3.19 -15.17 7.42
N ASP A 64 -4.31 -15.56 6.81
CA ASP A 64 -4.69 -15.12 5.45
C ASP A 64 -4.79 -13.58 5.36
N LYS A 65 -5.15 -12.92 6.46
CA LYS A 65 -5.22 -11.46 6.53
C LYS A 65 -3.85 -10.80 6.46
N ALA A 66 -2.79 -11.44 6.95
CA ALA A 66 -1.42 -10.93 6.81
C ALA A 66 -0.99 -10.94 5.34
N GLU A 67 -1.37 -11.98 4.59
CA GLU A 67 -1.09 -12.09 3.16
C GLU A 67 -1.72 -10.91 2.39
N GLU A 68 -3.04 -10.72 2.55
CA GLU A 68 -3.77 -9.62 1.90
C GLU A 68 -3.25 -8.25 2.34
N SER A 69 -2.97 -8.07 3.64
CA SER A 69 -2.44 -6.81 4.19
C SER A 69 -1.09 -6.44 3.59
N LEU A 70 -0.20 -7.41 3.40
CA LEU A 70 1.12 -7.17 2.82
C LEU A 70 1.03 -6.76 1.34
N TYR A 71 0.14 -7.41 0.57
CA TYR A 71 -0.12 -7.01 -0.81
C TYR A 71 -0.73 -5.60 -0.90
N MET A 72 -1.76 -5.32 -0.09
CA MET A 72 -2.37 -3.98 -0.03
C MET A 72 -1.36 -2.91 0.37
N LEU A 73 -0.42 -3.21 1.27
CA LEU A 73 0.61 -2.26 1.67
C LEU A 73 1.53 -1.92 0.50
N GLY A 74 1.98 -2.91 -0.27
CA GLY A 74 2.72 -2.68 -1.51
C GLY A 74 1.95 -1.80 -2.50
N MET A 75 0.66 -2.10 -2.74
CA MET A 75 -0.22 -1.30 -3.59
C MET A 75 -0.44 0.12 -3.05
N THR A 76 -0.48 0.28 -1.74
CA THR A 76 -0.67 1.58 -1.09
C THR A 76 0.51 2.51 -1.38
N TYR A 77 1.75 2.02 -1.25
CA TYR A 77 2.96 2.77 -1.59
C TYR A 77 3.08 3.01 -3.10
N TYR A 78 2.71 2.02 -3.91
CA TYR A 78 2.65 2.18 -5.36
C TYR A 78 1.73 3.32 -5.78
N ASN A 79 0.54 3.40 -5.18
CA ASN A 79 -0.43 4.46 -5.44
C ASN A 79 0.01 5.84 -4.92
N GLN A 80 0.93 5.89 -3.96
CA GLN A 80 1.55 7.12 -3.46
C GLN A 80 2.73 7.59 -4.33
N GLY A 81 3.19 6.76 -5.28
CA GLY A 81 4.38 7.03 -6.09
C GLY A 81 5.70 6.72 -5.37
N ASP A 82 5.66 6.11 -4.19
CA ASP A 82 6.84 5.59 -3.51
C ASP A 82 7.17 4.19 -4.04
N PHE A 83 7.76 4.19 -5.23
CA PHE A 83 7.98 2.97 -6.00
C PHE A 83 9.06 2.07 -5.41
N ILE A 84 10.07 2.63 -4.75
CA ILE A 84 11.12 1.85 -4.06
C ILE A 84 10.50 1.06 -2.92
N THR A 85 9.75 1.73 -2.04
CA THR A 85 9.07 1.08 -0.92
C THR A 85 8.02 0.06 -1.40
N ALA A 86 7.27 0.39 -2.46
CA ALA A 86 6.31 -0.52 -3.08
C ALA A 86 6.99 -1.81 -3.57
N SER A 87 8.10 -1.69 -4.33
CA SER A 87 8.87 -2.84 -4.82
C SER A 87 9.39 -3.71 -3.68
N HIS A 88 9.85 -3.09 -2.59
CA HIS A 88 10.27 -3.81 -1.39
C HIS A 88 9.15 -4.66 -0.78
N TYR A 89 7.95 -4.09 -0.60
CA TYR A 89 6.81 -4.84 -0.05
C TYR A 89 6.31 -5.94 -0.99
N PHE A 90 6.28 -5.70 -2.30
CA PHE A 90 5.95 -6.74 -3.27
C PHE A 90 6.98 -7.87 -3.28
N SER A 91 8.28 -7.55 -3.18
CA SER A 91 9.33 -8.55 -3.06
C SER A 91 9.21 -9.36 -1.78
N THR A 92 8.92 -8.70 -0.67
CA THR A 92 8.63 -9.36 0.61
C THR A 92 7.42 -10.29 0.49
N TYR A 93 6.37 -9.85 -0.22
CA TYR A 93 5.17 -10.67 -0.42
C TYR A 93 5.49 -11.98 -1.14
N TYR A 94 6.06 -11.95 -2.34
CA TYR A 94 6.25 -13.19 -3.11
C TYR A 94 7.35 -14.11 -2.53
N ASN A 95 8.25 -13.58 -1.72
CA ASN A 95 9.21 -14.39 -0.97
C ASN A 95 8.57 -15.06 0.26
N THR A 96 7.62 -14.39 0.92
CA THR A 96 6.91 -14.92 2.09
C THR A 96 5.79 -15.88 1.68
N TYR A 97 5.09 -15.56 0.60
CA TYR A 97 3.93 -16.30 0.07
C TYR A 97 4.17 -16.73 -1.38
N PRO A 98 5.10 -17.68 -1.66
CA PRO A 98 5.48 -18.06 -3.03
C PRO A 98 4.34 -18.71 -3.83
N ARG A 99 3.28 -19.16 -3.15
CA ARG A 99 2.05 -19.72 -3.71
C ARG A 99 0.81 -18.94 -3.29
N GLY A 100 1.01 -17.71 -2.87
CA GLY A 100 -0.07 -16.83 -2.40
C GLY A 100 -0.97 -16.34 -3.54
N THR A 101 -2.14 -15.86 -3.17
CA THR A 101 -3.18 -15.38 -4.08
C THR A 101 -2.70 -14.28 -5.02
N TYR A 102 -1.79 -13.41 -4.55
CA TYR A 102 -1.30 -12.24 -5.29
C TYR A 102 0.16 -12.38 -5.75
N THR A 103 0.73 -13.61 -5.78
CA THR A 103 2.16 -13.81 -6.07
C THR A 103 2.54 -13.35 -7.47
N GLU A 104 1.72 -13.66 -8.47
CA GLU A 104 1.91 -13.19 -9.85
C GLU A 104 1.88 -11.66 -9.92
N GLN A 105 0.85 -11.04 -9.36
CA GLN A 105 0.69 -9.59 -9.34
C GLN A 105 1.84 -8.92 -8.58
N ALA A 106 2.23 -9.47 -7.42
CA ALA A 106 3.33 -8.93 -6.62
C ALA A 106 4.67 -8.96 -7.38
N ARG A 107 4.97 -10.06 -8.10
CA ARG A 107 6.17 -10.13 -8.96
C ARG A 107 6.14 -9.09 -10.07
N PHE A 108 5.01 -8.97 -10.76
CA PHE A 108 4.83 -7.96 -11.81
C PHE A 108 4.98 -6.54 -11.28
N TYR A 109 4.27 -6.21 -10.19
CA TYR A 109 4.30 -4.86 -9.62
C TYR A 109 5.64 -4.51 -8.96
N SER A 110 6.40 -5.48 -8.46
CA SER A 110 7.77 -5.26 -7.98
C SER A 110 8.66 -4.72 -9.10
N GLY A 111 8.70 -5.40 -10.25
CA GLY A 111 9.47 -4.94 -11.40
C GLY A 111 8.94 -3.65 -12.01
N LYS A 112 7.62 -3.50 -12.12
CA LYS A 112 6.97 -2.30 -12.63
C LYS A 112 7.24 -1.07 -11.77
N ALA A 113 7.24 -1.21 -10.45
CA ALA A 113 7.55 -0.12 -9.53
C ALA A 113 8.99 0.36 -9.74
N LEU A 114 9.97 -0.54 -9.81
CA LEU A 114 11.36 -0.17 -10.11
C LEU A 114 11.51 0.49 -11.49
N PHE A 115 10.74 0.04 -12.48
CA PHE A 115 10.72 0.69 -13.80
C PHE A 115 10.21 2.14 -13.71
N LEU A 116 9.16 2.39 -12.92
CA LEU A 116 8.63 3.74 -12.72
C LEU A 116 9.55 4.64 -11.88
N ASP A 117 10.44 4.03 -11.09
CA ASP A 117 11.49 4.73 -10.33
C ASP A 117 12.75 4.98 -11.16
N THR A 118 12.78 4.57 -12.43
CA THR A 118 13.95 4.73 -13.29
C THR A 118 14.34 6.20 -13.40
N PRO A 119 15.59 6.58 -13.02
CA PRO A 119 16.04 7.95 -13.04
C PRO A 119 16.46 8.40 -14.45
N GLU A 120 16.80 9.68 -14.58
CA GLU A 120 17.39 10.20 -15.82
C GLU A 120 18.69 9.46 -16.18
N PRO A 121 19.05 9.35 -17.50
CA PRO A 121 20.19 8.52 -17.98
C PRO A 121 21.57 8.87 -17.41
N ARG A 122 21.71 10.06 -16.81
CA ARG A 122 22.98 10.54 -16.22
C ARG A 122 23.14 10.16 -14.75
N LEU A 123 22.09 9.64 -14.14
CA LEU A 123 22.09 9.25 -12.73
C LEU A 123 22.38 7.76 -12.57
N ASP A 124 22.48 7.30 -11.33
CA ASP A 124 22.64 5.88 -11.03
C ASP A 124 21.47 5.05 -11.59
N GLN A 125 21.81 4.08 -12.44
CA GLN A 125 20.84 3.23 -13.15
C GLN A 125 20.51 1.93 -12.39
N SER A 126 20.80 1.84 -11.11
CA SER A 126 20.54 0.62 -10.32
C SER A 126 19.07 0.22 -10.35
N SER A 127 18.13 1.16 -10.22
CA SER A 127 16.69 0.88 -10.34
C SER A 127 16.32 0.32 -11.71
N THR A 128 16.92 0.84 -12.80
CA THR A 128 16.71 0.35 -14.17
C THR A 128 17.15 -1.11 -14.32
N TYR A 129 18.36 -1.44 -13.87
CA TYR A 129 18.88 -2.81 -13.96
C TYR A 129 18.04 -3.78 -13.11
N ASN A 130 17.66 -3.38 -11.91
CA ASN A 130 16.81 -4.17 -11.04
C ASN A 130 15.41 -4.37 -11.64
N ALA A 131 14.84 -3.36 -12.29
CA ALA A 131 13.57 -3.46 -13.00
C ALA A 131 13.63 -4.49 -14.13
N ILE A 132 14.68 -4.43 -14.97
CA ILE A 132 14.90 -5.39 -16.07
C ILE A 132 14.98 -6.79 -15.50
N GLN A 133 15.80 -7.03 -14.49
CA GLN A 133 15.97 -8.34 -13.87
C GLN A 133 14.65 -8.89 -13.30
N GLN A 134 13.90 -8.07 -12.57
CA GLN A 134 12.62 -8.49 -11.97
C GLN A 134 11.57 -8.83 -13.04
N LEU A 135 11.48 -8.01 -14.11
CA LEU A 135 10.53 -8.27 -15.19
C LEU A 135 10.95 -9.47 -16.05
N GLN A 136 12.23 -9.72 -16.26
CA GLN A 136 12.73 -10.93 -16.91
C GLN A 136 12.36 -12.18 -16.10
N MET A 137 12.62 -12.16 -14.79
CA MET A 137 12.22 -13.25 -13.91
C MET A 137 10.70 -13.48 -13.91
N PHE A 138 9.91 -12.41 -13.99
CA PHE A 138 8.46 -12.55 -14.11
C PHE A 138 8.08 -13.34 -15.38
N LEU A 139 8.65 -13.00 -16.54
CA LEU A 139 8.38 -13.68 -17.80
C LEU A 139 8.89 -15.14 -17.85
N GLU A 140 9.86 -15.52 -17.01
CA GLU A 140 10.35 -16.90 -16.88
C GLU A 140 9.42 -17.74 -16.00
N TYR A 141 8.70 -17.14 -15.07
CA TYR A 141 7.80 -17.84 -14.13
C TYR A 141 6.38 -18.02 -14.66
N PHE A 142 5.93 -17.14 -15.55
CA PHE A 142 4.55 -17.05 -16.06
C PHE A 142 4.51 -16.90 -17.58
#